data_3645aaa1f38471b45b861361c1df453a
#
_entry.id   3645aaa1f38471b45b861361c1df453a
#
_cell.length_a   1.000
_cell.length_b   1.000
_cell.length_c   1.000
_cell.angle_alpha   90.00
_cell.angle_beta   90.00
_cell.angle_gamma   90.00
#
_symmetry.space_group_name_H-M   'P 1'
#
loop_
_entity.id
_entity.type
_entity.pdbx_description
1 polymer ?
#
loop_
_entity_poly.entity_id
_entity_poly.type
_entity_poly.pdbx_seq_one_letter_code
_entity_poly.pdbx_strand_id
1 'polypeptide(L)'
;MSHCFEGSESLESLTLTSWNTSNVEYLTNCFSGCKLLKSLGLTFWNTSKVKNMSHCFDGCASLESLSVSDWNVSEVTDLSYCFSDCSSLQYLDVSSWKTYKVFDLSGCFNGCSSLIYLNVCNWKTHRVTNLSSCFLGCKSLHSLHLSEWNTSFASNFKSCFRNCSSLELLDISKWRIDRDDADFTQIFEGCDKLKYIICTEDTFNKFKSKEVLPNNNEWTWSDNKATRDI
;
A
#
# COMPACT_ATOMS: atom_id res chain seq x y z
N MET A 1 -10.85 7.74 -18.55
CA MET A 1 -10.08 8.98 -18.15
C MET A 1 -8.61 8.66 -17.90
N SER A 2 -8.09 7.59 -18.50
CA SER A 2 -6.68 7.29 -18.40
C SER A 2 -5.83 8.41 -18.97
N HIS A 3 -4.66 8.69 -18.34
CA HIS A 3 -3.64 9.65 -18.82
C HIS A 3 -4.13 11.13 -18.97
N CYS A 4 -5.26 11.51 -18.33
CA CYS A 4 -5.84 12.85 -18.56
C CYS A 4 -4.92 14.01 -18.20
N PHE A 5 -4.18 13.89 -17.10
CA PHE A 5 -3.26 14.91 -16.57
C PHE A 5 -1.85 14.36 -16.40
N GLU A 6 -1.55 13.22 -17.03
CA GLU A 6 -0.24 12.59 -16.92
C GLU A 6 0.88 13.56 -17.30
N GLY A 7 1.91 13.62 -16.46
CA GLY A 7 3.06 14.48 -16.70
C GLY A 7 2.80 15.99 -16.61
N SER A 8 1.66 16.41 -16.05
CA SER A 8 1.36 17.83 -15.84
C SER A 8 2.19 18.37 -14.67
N GLU A 9 3.51 18.41 -14.84
CA GLU A 9 4.49 18.70 -13.78
C GLU A 9 4.34 20.08 -13.16
N SER A 10 3.82 21.06 -13.90
CA SER A 10 3.64 22.45 -13.43
C SER A 10 2.30 22.72 -12.76
N LEU A 11 1.41 21.72 -12.72
CA LEU A 11 0.07 21.87 -12.17
C LEU A 11 0.13 21.90 -10.63
N GLU A 12 -0.23 23.04 -10.01
CA GLU A 12 -0.20 23.19 -8.55
C GLU A 12 -1.53 22.89 -7.88
N SER A 13 -2.64 23.16 -8.54
CA SER A 13 -3.99 22.87 -8.01
C SER A 13 -4.96 22.56 -9.14
N LEU A 14 -5.94 21.68 -8.85
CA LEU A 14 -6.95 21.32 -9.82
C LEU A 14 -8.28 21.00 -9.11
N THR A 15 -9.39 21.52 -9.65
CA THR A 15 -10.73 21.23 -9.14
C THR A 15 -11.60 20.65 -10.25
N LEU A 16 -12.06 19.42 -10.05
CA LEU A 16 -12.83 18.65 -11.02
C LEU A 16 -14.22 18.23 -10.51
N THR A 17 -14.75 18.94 -9.53
CA THR A 17 -16.00 18.58 -8.82
C THR A 17 -17.25 18.56 -9.72
N SER A 18 -17.23 19.26 -10.86
CA SER A 18 -18.32 19.29 -11.81
C SER A 18 -18.27 18.19 -12.89
N TRP A 19 -17.21 17.38 -12.88
CA TRP A 19 -17.05 16.33 -13.91
C TRP A 19 -18.00 15.18 -13.67
N ASN A 20 -18.72 14.76 -14.73
CA ASN A 20 -19.52 13.56 -14.71
C ASN A 20 -18.63 12.33 -15.00
N THR A 21 -18.32 11.59 -13.94
CA THR A 21 -17.46 10.40 -14.00
C THR A 21 -18.24 9.08 -14.00
N SER A 22 -19.56 9.11 -14.07
CA SER A 22 -20.43 7.94 -13.92
C SER A 22 -20.20 6.80 -14.94
N ASN A 23 -19.51 7.07 -16.04
CA ASN A 23 -19.15 6.09 -17.06
C ASN A 23 -17.64 5.84 -17.15
N VAL A 24 -16.86 6.33 -16.18
CA VAL A 24 -15.41 6.12 -16.18
C VAL A 24 -15.09 4.70 -15.70
N GLU A 25 -14.40 3.95 -16.55
CA GLU A 25 -13.94 2.59 -16.23
C GLU A 25 -12.45 2.50 -15.91
N TYR A 26 -11.66 3.50 -16.34
CA TYR A 26 -10.19 3.48 -16.19
C TYR A 26 -9.69 4.85 -15.72
N LEU A 27 -8.92 4.85 -14.65
CA LEU A 27 -8.19 6.00 -14.10
C LEU A 27 -6.68 5.80 -14.14
N THR A 28 -6.21 4.85 -14.95
CA THR A 28 -4.79 4.54 -15.11
C THR A 28 -4.01 5.79 -15.46
N ASN A 29 -2.94 6.10 -14.73
CA ASN A 29 -2.07 7.26 -14.89
C ASN A 29 -2.80 8.61 -14.91
N CYS A 30 -4.02 8.72 -14.38
CA CYS A 30 -4.85 9.91 -14.58
C CYS A 30 -4.15 11.21 -14.12
N PHE A 31 -3.41 11.15 -13.01
CA PHE A 31 -2.64 12.27 -12.44
C PHE A 31 -1.15 11.91 -12.26
N SER A 32 -0.69 10.84 -12.91
CA SER A 32 0.69 10.40 -12.78
C SER A 32 1.67 11.51 -13.18
N GLY A 33 2.71 11.72 -12.35
CA GLY A 33 3.73 12.72 -12.62
C GLY A 33 3.30 14.17 -12.42
N CYS A 34 2.15 14.43 -11.79
CA CYS A 34 1.75 15.80 -11.39
C CYS A 34 2.58 16.24 -10.15
N LYS A 35 3.87 16.47 -10.33
CA LYS A 35 4.85 16.63 -9.24
C LYS A 35 4.57 17.79 -8.30
N LEU A 36 4.05 18.91 -8.81
CA LEU A 36 3.78 20.13 -8.04
C LEU A 36 2.34 20.22 -7.55
N LEU A 37 1.50 19.21 -7.81
CA LEU A 37 0.09 19.22 -7.41
C LEU A 37 -0.04 19.12 -5.89
N LYS A 38 -0.46 20.22 -5.25
CA LYS A 38 -0.65 20.34 -3.79
C LYS A 38 -2.07 20.03 -3.36
N SER A 39 -3.05 20.39 -4.19
CA SER A 39 -4.47 20.18 -3.89
C SER A 39 -5.25 19.69 -5.10
N LEU A 40 -6.15 18.73 -4.85
CA LEU A 40 -6.96 18.11 -5.88
C LEU A 40 -8.40 17.91 -5.40
N GLY A 41 -9.35 18.63 -6.02
CA GLY A 41 -10.77 18.54 -5.69
C GLY A 41 -11.49 17.53 -6.57
N LEU A 42 -11.85 16.38 -6.00
CA LEU A 42 -12.50 15.25 -6.68
C LEU A 42 -13.89 14.94 -6.08
N THR A 43 -14.44 15.85 -5.30
CA THR A 43 -15.76 15.69 -4.67
C THR A 43 -16.82 15.37 -5.73
N PHE A 44 -17.73 14.43 -5.41
CA PHE A 44 -18.78 13.92 -6.28
C PHE A 44 -18.34 13.04 -7.46
N TRP A 45 -17.08 12.64 -7.53
CA TRP A 45 -16.70 11.64 -8.52
C TRP A 45 -17.39 10.32 -8.24
N ASN A 46 -18.10 9.79 -9.25
CA ASN A 46 -18.67 8.47 -9.20
C ASN A 46 -17.66 7.46 -9.78
N THR A 47 -17.06 6.66 -8.91
CA THR A 47 -16.05 5.67 -9.27
C THR A 47 -16.60 4.24 -9.35
N SER A 48 -17.93 4.07 -9.29
CA SER A 48 -18.59 2.76 -9.19
C SER A 48 -18.34 1.81 -10.37
N LYS A 49 -17.92 2.34 -11.54
CA LYS A 49 -17.58 1.54 -12.72
C LYS A 49 -16.07 1.40 -12.95
N VAL A 50 -15.24 2.01 -12.09
CA VAL A 50 -13.79 1.99 -12.27
C VAL A 50 -13.24 0.59 -12.00
N LYS A 51 -12.49 0.07 -12.98
CA LYS A 51 -11.90 -1.27 -12.99
C LYS A 51 -10.39 -1.24 -12.75
N ASN A 52 -9.71 -0.16 -13.14
CA ASN A 52 -8.26 -0.02 -13.02
C ASN A 52 -7.90 1.39 -12.56
N MET A 53 -7.09 1.47 -11.50
CA MET A 53 -6.56 2.70 -10.91
C MET A 53 -5.02 2.66 -10.80
N SER A 54 -4.38 1.77 -11.58
CA SER A 54 -2.92 1.67 -11.55
C SER A 54 -2.28 3.02 -11.89
N HIS A 55 -1.25 3.40 -11.12
CA HIS A 55 -0.52 4.67 -11.26
C HIS A 55 -1.40 5.94 -11.22
N CYS A 56 -2.61 5.89 -10.65
CA CYS A 56 -3.56 7.01 -10.73
C CYS A 56 -2.97 8.32 -10.20
N PHE A 57 -2.24 8.26 -9.08
CA PHE A 57 -1.58 9.41 -8.43
C PHE A 57 -0.06 9.23 -8.31
N ASP A 58 0.51 8.32 -9.09
CA ASP A 58 1.94 8.01 -9.06
C ASP A 58 2.78 9.28 -9.34
N GLY A 59 3.73 9.58 -8.45
CA GLY A 59 4.58 10.77 -8.58
C GLY A 59 3.90 12.11 -8.27
N CYS A 60 2.72 12.12 -7.61
CA CYS A 60 2.13 13.35 -7.07
C CYS A 60 2.88 13.78 -5.81
N ALA A 61 4.16 14.14 -5.97
CA ALA A 61 5.10 14.30 -4.88
C ALA A 61 4.76 15.42 -3.89
N SER A 62 4.08 16.48 -4.34
CA SER A 62 3.68 17.63 -3.51
C SER A 62 2.28 17.51 -2.90
N LEU A 63 1.56 16.43 -3.16
CA LEU A 63 0.19 16.24 -2.67
C LEU A 63 0.18 15.99 -1.16
N GLU A 64 -0.30 16.95 -0.38
CA GLU A 64 -0.27 16.90 1.09
C GLU A 64 -1.49 16.16 1.66
N SER A 65 -2.63 16.23 0.97
CA SER A 65 -3.88 15.58 1.35
C SER A 65 -4.71 15.18 0.13
N LEU A 66 -5.49 14.12 0.27
CA LEU A 66 -6.37 13.64 -0.80
C LEU A 66 -7.65 13.06 -0.20
N SER A 67 -8.80 13.56 -0.67
CA SER A 67 -10.13 13.10 -0.23
C SER A 67 -10.68 12.09 -1.24
N VAL A 68 -10.57 10.81 -0.90
CA VAL A 68 -11.04 9.67 -1.72
C VAL A 68 -11.79 8.62 -0.87
N SER A 69 -12.16 8.96 0.36
CA SER A 69 -12.81 8.03 1.30
C SER A 69 -14.19 7.56 0.79
N ASP A 70 -14.88 8.38 0.02
CA ASP A 70 -16.20 8.09 -0.56
C ASP A 70 -16.12 7.32 -1.91
N TRP A 71 -14.93 7.08 -2.42
CA TRP A 71 -14.77 6.35 -3.68
C TRP A 71 -15.23 4.89 -3.56
N ASN A 72 -16.05 4.46 -4.51
CA ASN A 72 -16.41 3.06 -4.64
C ASN A 72 -15.40 2.32 -5.52
N VAL A 73 -14.58 1.48 -4.89
CA VAL A 73 -13.56 0.67 -5.57
C VAL A 73 -13.95 -0.81 -5.72
N SER A 74 -15.24 -1.15 -5.56
CA SER A 74 -15.69 -2.55 -5.56
C SER A 74 -15.50 -3.28 -6.89
N GLU A 75 -15.36 -2.55 -8.01
CA GLU A 75 -15.07 -3.10 -9.32
C GLU A 75 -13.58 -3.05 -9.68
N VAL A 76 -12.75 -2.38 -8.86
CA VAL A 76 -11.32 -2.22 -9.12
C VAL A 76 -10.59 -3.56 -8.97
N THR A 77 -9.81 -3.89 -9.97
CA THR A 77 -9.00 -5.11 -10.02
C THR A 77 -7.50 -4.84 -9.84
N ASP A 78 -7.05 -3.62 -10.12
CA ASP A 78 -5.64 -3.24 -10.13
C ASP A 78 -5.45 -1.88 -9.44
N LEU A 79 -4.69 -1.87 -8.35
CA LEU A 79 -4.26 -0.70 -7.58
C LEU A 79 -2.73 -0.54 -7.57
N SER A 80 -2.03 -1.22 -8.51
CA SER A 80 -0.58 -1.15 -8.58
C SER A 80 -0.11 0.29 -8.74
N TYR A 81 0.84 0.71 -7.90
CA TYR A 81 1.44 2.05 -7.88
C TYR A 81 0.44 3.21 -7.76
N CYS A 82 -0.78 2.95 -7.27
CA CYS A 82 -1.86 3.95 -7.25
C CYS A 82 -1.47 5.26 -6.55
N PHE A 83 -0.72 5.18 -5.45
CA PHE A 83 -0.22 6.32 -4.67
C PHE A 83 1.32 6.32 -4.58
N SER A 84 2.00 5.64 -5.51
CA SER A 84 3.45 5.59 -5.51
C SER A 84 4.03 7.01 -5.58
N ASP A 85 5.11 7.25 -4.83
CA ASP A 85 5.82 8.51 -4.76
C ASP A 85 4.97 9.76 -4.43
N CYS A 86 3.81 9.57 -3.75
CA CYS A 86 3.10 10.65 -3.07
C CYS A 86 3.86 11.05 -1.79
N SER A 87 5.07 11.57 -1.95
CA SER A 87 6.04 11.69 -0.86
C SER A 87 5.68 12.72 0.22
N SER A 88 4.82 13.70 -0.08
CA SER A 88 4.32 14.69 0.89
C SER A 88 3.01 14.29 1.57
N LEU A 89 2.37 13.19 1.16
CA LEU A 89 1.09 12.75 1.68
C LEU A 89 1.27 12.24 3.12
N GLN A 90 0.66 12.92 4.10
CA GLN A 90 0.78 12.58 5.51
C GLN A 90 -0.35 11.70 6.01
N TYR A 91 -1.56 11.91 5.49
CA TYR A 91 -2.77 11.19 5.89
C TYR A 91 -3.56 10.77 4.67
N LEU A 92 -3.97 9.52 4.62
CA LEU A 92 -4.83 9.00 3.57
C LEU A 92 -5.89 8.10 4.18
N ASP A 93 -7.17 8.47 4.00
CA ASP A 93 -8.29 7.62 4.42
C ASP A 93 -8.83 6.83 3.23
N VAL A 94 -8.56 5.54 3.28
CA VAL A 94 -9.06 4.51 2.34
C VAL A 94 -9.71 3.34 3.09
N SER A 95 -10.10 3.57 4.35
CA SER A 95 -10.66 2.54 5.24
C SER A 95 -12.00 1.98 4.77
N SER A 96 -12.76 2.78 4.01
CA SER A 96 -14.05 2.39 3.43
C SER A 96 -13.93 1.57 2.14
N TRP A 97 -12.74 1.49 1.55
CA TRP A 97 -12.54 0.85 0.25
C TRP A 97 -12.80 -0.65 0.29
N LYS A 98 -13.67 -1.13 -0.61
CA LYS A 98 -14.05 -2.54 -0.74
C LYS A 98 -13.24 -3.19 -1.85
N THR A 99 -12.10 -3.78 -1.50
CA THR A 99 -11.08 -4.27 -2.44
C THR A 99 -11.29 -5.73 -2.89
N TYR A 100 -12.51 -6.23 -2.90
CA TYR A 100 -12.84 -7.65 -3.15
C TYR A 100 -12.30 -8.23 -4.46
N LYS A 101 -12.11 -7.38 -5.49
CA LYS A 101 -11.69 -7.80 -6.83
C LYS A 101 -10.21 -7.52 -7.10
N VAL A 102 -9.53 -6.81 -6.21
CA VAL A 102 -8.12 -6.43 -6.39
C VAL A 102 -7.24 -7.68 -6.37
N PHE A 103 -6.40 -7.82 -7.39
CA PHE A 103 -5.38 -8.86 -7.48
C PHE A 103 -3.96 -8.32 -7.46
N ASP A 104 -3.74 -7.03 -7.77
CA ASP A 104 -2.41 -6.40 -7.74
C ASP A 104 -2.39 -5.17 -6.84
N LEU A 105 -1.51 -5.21 -5.83
CA LEU A 105 -1.21 -4.12 -4.89
C LEU A 105 0.27 -3.73 -4.95
N SER A 106 1.00 -4.17 -6.01
CA SER A 106 2.42 -3.85 -6.13
C SER A 106 2.64 -2.34 -6.11
N GLY A 107 3.59 -1.88 -5.28
CA GLY A 107 3.96 -0.48 -5.18
C GLY A 107 2.82 0.48 -4.79
N CYS A 108 1.67 0.00 -4.32
CA CYS A 108 0.48 0.85 -4.09
C CYS A 108 0.79 2.11 -3.27
N PHE A 109 1.62 2.00 -2.24
CA PHE A 109 2.08 3.11 -1.39
C PHE A 109 3.60 3.28 -1.41
N ASN A 110 4.27 2.76 -2.46
CA ASN A 110 5.71 2.91 -2.61
C ASN A 110 6.11 4.39 -2.54
N GLY A 111 7.15 4.71 -1.77
CA GLY A 111 7.67 6.08 -1.69
C GLY A 111 6.77 7.10 -0.96
N CYS A 112 5.66 6.69 -0.34
CA CYS A 112 4.86 7.56 0.53
C CYS A 112 5.62 7.90 1.82
N SER A 113 6.74 8.62 1.68
CA SER A 113 7.73 8.77 2.75
C SER A 113 7.26 9.60 3.94
N SER A 114 6.30 10.50 3.76
CA SER A 114 5.71 11.32 4.83
C SER A 114 4.45 10.72 5.46
N LEU A 115 3.99 9.56 4.99
CA LEU A 115 2.74 8.95 5.45
C LEU A 115 2.88 8.49 6.91
N ILE A 116 2.15 9.15 7.82
CA ILE A 116 2.18 8.90 9.26
C ILE A 116 1.12 7.88 9.66
N TYR A 117 -0.04 7.97 9.03
CA TYR A 117 -1.18 7.12 9.33
C TYR A 117 -1.83 6.59 8.05
N LEU A 118 -2.04 5.28 8.02
CA LEU A 118 -2.73 4.58 6.95
C LEU A 118 -3.62 3.47 7.53
N ASN A 119 -4.91 3.52 7.23
CA ASN A 119 -5.84 2.48 7.65
C ASN A 119 -6.33 1.67 6.45
N VAL A 120 -5.78 0.49 6.30
CA VAL A 120 -6.13 -0.50 5.27
C VAL A 120 -6.56 -1.85 5.89
N CYS A 121 -6.82 -1.89 7.20
CA CYS A 121 -7.13 -3.14 7.90
C CYS A 121 -8.38 -3.84 7.37
N ASN A 122 -9.37 -3.10 6.86
CA ASN A 122 -10.61 -3.64 6.32
C ASN A 122 -10.52 -4.13 4.87
N TRP A 123 -9.38 -3.91 4.21
CA TRP A 123 -9.21 -4.33 2.82
C TRP A 123 -9.33 -5.85 2.67
N LYS A 124 -10.04 -6.29 1.64
CA LYS A 124 -10.26 -7.71 1.33
C LYS A 124 -9.25 -8.14 0.27
N THR A 125 -8.21 -8.86 0.70
CA THR A 125 -7.05 -9.20 -0.11
C THR A 125 -7.03 -10.67 -0.58
N HIS A 126 -8.14 -11.37 -0.43
CA HIS A 126 -8.24 -12.81 -0.74
C HIS A 126 -7.99 -13.16 -2.22
N ARG A 127 -7.87 -12.19 -3.12
CA ARG A 127 -7.50 -12.37 -4.53
C ARG A 127 -6.13 -11.80 -4.88
N VAL A 128 -5.49 -11.12 -3.94
CA VAL A 128 -4.19 -10.48 -4.18
C VAL A 128 -3.11 -11.53 -4.35
N THR A 129 -2.37 -11.42 -5.45
CA THR A 129 -1.25 -12.29 -5.80
C THR A 129 0.09 -11.57 -5.69
N ASN A 130 0.09 -10.23 -5.81
CA ASN A 130 1.29 -9.40 -5.85
C ASN A 130 1.22 -8.27 -4.83
N LEU A 131 2.15 -8.30 -3.88
CA LEU A 131 2.37 -7.31 -2.82
C LEU A 131 3.77 -6.68 -2.89
N SER A 132 4.49 -6.90 -4.02
CA SER A 132 5.85 -6.40 -4.14
C SER A 132 5.90 -4.88 -3.97
N SER A 133 6.84 -4.40 -3.16
CA SER A 133 7.05 -2.97 -2.91
C SER A 133 5.83 -2.20 -2.41
N CYS A 134 4.78 -2.89 -1.91
CA CYS A 134 3.50 -2.25 -1.57
C CYS A 134 3.67 -1.06 -0.61
N PHE A 135 4.55 -1.17 0.38
CA PHE A 135 4.88 -0.13 1.36
C PHE A 135 6.36 0.26 1.32
N LEU A 136 7.06 -0.03 0.23
CA LEU A 136 8.48 0.31 0.08
C LEU A 136 8.70 1.80 0.37
N GLY A 137 9.60 2.12 1.30
CA GLY A 137 9.97 3.51 1.57
C GLY A 137 8.90 4.35 2.30
N CYS A 138 7.90 3.75 2.93
CA CYS A 138 6.99 4.42 3.86
C CYS A 138 7.72 4.76 5.16
N LYS A 139 8.64 5.74 5.09
CA LYS A 139 9.63 6.00 6.15
C LYS A 139 9.04 6.53 7.45
N SER A 140 7.85 7.16 7.41
CA SER A 140 7.22 7.80 8.58
C SER A 140 6.16 6.92 9.25
N LEU A 141 5.81 5.74 8.72
CA LEU A 141 4.89 4.81 9.37
C LEU A 141 5.56 4.17 10.59
N HIS A 142 4.94 4.32 11.78
CA HIS A 142 5.41 3.72 13.03
C HIS A 142 4.74 2.36 13.31
N SER A 143 3.51 2.20 12.88
CA SER A 143 2.79 0.93 12.97
C SER A 143 1.95 0.68 11.73
N LEU A 144 1.78 -0.60 11.40
CA LEU A 144 0.94 -1.01 10.28
C LEU A 144 0.12 -2.25 10.67
N HIS A 145 -1.20 -2.14 10.54
CA HIS A 145 -2.14 -3.18 10.91
C HIS A 145 -2.75 -3.82 9.66
N LEU A 146 -2.32 -5.04 9.35
CA LEU A 146 -2.75 -5.83 8.20
C LEU A 146 -3.38 -7.16 8.65
N SER A 147 -3.89 -7.21 9.89
CA SER A 147 -4.40 -8.43 10.53
C SER A 147 -5.57 -9.09 9.79
N GLU A 148 -6.36 -8.30 9.02
CA GLU A 148 -7.48 -8.85 8.25
C GLU A 148 -7.11 -9.24 6.80
N TRP A 149 -5.86 -9.02 6.39
CA TRP A 149 -5.42 -9.36 5.05
C TRP A 149 -5.26 -10.88 4.89
N ASN A 150 -5.93 -11.42 3.89
CA ASN A 150 -5.76 -12.81 3.48
C ASN A 150 -4.70 -12.87 2.37
N THR A 151 -3.57 -13.49 2.65
CA THR A 151 -2.41 -13.58 1.74
C THR A 151 -2.22 -14.97 1.14
N SER A 152 -3.21 -15.87 1.25
CA SER A 152 -3.11 -17.26 0.82
C SER A 152 -2.79 -17.44 -0.67
N PHE A 153 -3.16 -16.47 -1.51
CA PHE A 153 -2.86 -16.48 -2.94
C PHE A 153 -1.63 -15.65 -3.31
N ALA A 154 -1.09 -14.86 -2.38
CA ALA A 154 0.06 -14.02 -2.65
C ALA A 154 1.34 -14.85 -2.78
N SER A 155 2.08 -14.60 -3.85
CA SER A 155 3.38 -15.22 -4.10
C SER A 155 4.53 -14.21 -4.20
N ASN A 156 4.23 -12.92 -4.34
CA ASN A 156 5.25 -11.90 -4.48
C ASN A 156 5.14 -10.88 -3.35
N PHE A 157 6.08 -10.95 -2.39
CA PHE A 157 6.23 -10.02 -1.26
C PHE A 157 7.56 -9.25 -1.34
N LYS A 158 8.27 -9.33 -2.49
CA LYS A 158 9.58 -8.69 -2.67
C LYS A 158 9.54 -7.24 -2.27
N SER A 159 10.44 -6.84 -1.37
CA SER A 159 10.59 -5.46 -0.90
C SER A 159 9.33 -4.83 -0.28
N CYS A 160 8.34 -5.63 0.15
CA CYS A 160 7.02 -5.13 0.55
C CYS A 160 7.10 -4.04 1.62
N PHE A 161 7.98 -4.18 2.60
CA PHE A 161 8.21 -3.20 3.68
C PHE A 161 9.63 -2.60 3.65
N ARG A 162 10.37 -2.81 2.56
CA ARG A 162 11.75 -2.32 2.46
C ARG A 162 11.82 -0.82 2.75
N ASN A 163 12.81 -0.40 3.55
CA ASN A 163 13.04 1.00 3.95
C ASN A 163 11.85 1.65 4.70
N CYS A 164 11.00 0.89 5.38
CA CYS A 164 10.07 1.41 6.38
C CYS A 164 10.83 1.71 7.68
N SER A 165 11.71 2.71 7.63
CA SER A 165 12.75 2.93 8.65
C SER A 165 12.23 3.35 10.03
N SER A 166 10.98 3.84 10.13
CA SER A 166 10.34 4.15 11.42
C SER A 166 9.37 3.08 11.91
N LEU A 167 9.15 2.01 11.14
CA LEU A 167 8.19 0.97 11.50
C LEU A 167 8.69 0.19 12.74
N GLU A 168 7.93 0.24 13.83
CA GLU A 168 8.22 -0.46 15.09
C GLU A 168 7.34 -1.68 15.29
N LEU A 169 6.09 -1.62 14.83
CA LEU A 169 5.09 -2.67 14.97
C LEU A 169 4.44 -3.00 13.63
N LEU A 170 4.46 -4.29 13.27
CA LEU A 170 3.72 -4.83 12.13
C LEU A 170 2.77 -5.92 12.60
N ASP A 171 1.45 -5.75 12.37
CA ASP A 171 0.45 -6.77 12.66
C ASP A 171 -0.01 -7.46 11.37
N ILE A 172 0.45 -8.69 11.22
CA ILE A 172 0.10 -9.64 10.14
C ILE A 172 -0.44 -10.95 10.72
N SER A 173 -1.16 -10.85 11.82
CA SER A 173 -1.57 -11.99 12.65
C SER A 173 -2.42 -13.04 11.92
N LYS A 174 -3.12 -12.65 10.83
CA LYS A 174 -3.91 -13.57 10.01
C LYS A 174 -3.31 -13.87 8.63
N TRP A 175 -2.08 -13.40 8.38
CA TRP A 175 -1.41 -13.76 7.13
C TRP A 175 -1.24 -15.28 7.03
N ARG A 176 -1.51 -15.79 5.84
CA ARG A 176 -1.30 -17.17 5.46
C ARG A 176 -0.37 -17.21 4.26
N ILE A 177 0.76 -17.87 4.44
CA ILE A 177 1.75 -18.03 3.38
C ILE A 177 1.65 -19.48 2.92
N ASP A 178 0.62 -19.77 2.11
CA ASP A 178 0.32 -21.13 1.65
C ASP A 178 1.19 -21.55 0.45
N ARG A 179 1.93 -20.60 -0.16
CA ARG A 179 2.77 -20.86 -1.33
C ARG A 179 4.23 -21.03 -0.93
N ASP A 180 4.83 -22.14 -1.37
CA ASP A 180 6.26 -22.44 -1.13
C ASP A 180 7.19 -21.61 -2.02
N ASP A 181 6.69 -21.16 -3.19
CA ASP A 181 7.40 -20.30 -4.15
C ASP A 181 7.30 -18.81 -3.82
N ALA A 182 6.76 -18.45 -2.65
CA ALA A 182 6.63 -17.05 -2.25
C ALA A 182 8.00 -16.34 -2.16
N ASP A 183 8.10 -15.21 -2.86
CA ASP A 183 9.30 -14.36 -2.89
C ASP A 183 9.24 -13.30 -1.79
N PHE A 184 10.14 -13.41 -0.81
CA PHE A 184 10.32 -12.47 0.29
C PHE A 184 11.61 -11.64 0.17
N THR A 185 12.24 -11.63 -1.01
CA THR A 185 13.50 -10.91 -1.22
C THR A 185 13.40 -9.48 -0.71
N GLN A 186 14.28 -9.10 0.23
CA GLN A 186 14.37 -7.76 0.81
C GLN A 186 13.09 -7.27 1.51
N ILE A 187 12.18 -8.16 1.93
CA ILE A 187 10.87 -7.76 2.48
C ILE A 187 10.98 -6.76 3.64
N PHE A 188 11.99 -6.89 4.52
CA PHE A 188 12.23 -6.04 5.69
C PHE A 188 13.58 -5.29 5.65
N GLU A 189 14.28 -5.27 4.51
CA GLU A 189 15.56 -4.55 4.40
C GLU A 189 15.36 -3.07 4.73
N GLY A 190 16.18 -2.52 5.65
CA GLY A 190 16.07 -1.12 6.09
C GLY A 190 14.90 -0.83 7.03
N CYS A 191 14.28 -1.85 7.62
CA CYS A 191 13.32 -1.72 8.73
C CYS A 191 14.05 -1.71 10.07
N ASP A 192 14.95 -0.75 10.28
CA ASP A 192 15.92 -0.77 11.38
C ASP A 192 15.26 -0.64 12.76
N LYS A 193 14.09 -0.02 12.85
CA LYS A 193 13.33 0.16 14.09
C LYS A 193 12.30 -0.92 14.36
N LEU A 194 12.16 -1.93 13.48
CA LEU A 194 11.16 -2.98 13.66
C LEU A 194 11.48 -3.85 14.89
N LYS A 195 10.55 -3.83 15.85
CA LYS A 195 10.67 -4.53 17.15
C LYS A 195 9.69 -5.68 17.27
N TYR A 196 8.50 -5.52 16.69
CA TYR A 196 7.40 -6.45 16.86
C TYR A 196 6.76 -6.80 15.52
N ILE A 197 6.64 -8.12 15.27
CA ILE A 197 5.82 -8.65 14.18
C ILE A 197 4.77 -9.58 14.83
N ILE A 198 3.51 -9.16 14.85
CA ILE A 198 2.41 -10.02 15.32
C ILE A 198 2.06 -10.93 14.15
N CYS A 199 2.32 -12.23 14.30
CA CYS A 199 2.14 -13.23 13.25
C CYS A 199 1.89 -14.61 13.83
N THR A 200 1.53 -15.58 13.00
CA THR A 200 1.48 -17.01 13.39
C THR A 200 2.90 -17.57 13.48
N GLU A 201 3.05 -18.68 14.22
CA GLU A 201 4.30 -19.43 14.32
C GLU A 201 4.80 -19.90 12.95
N ASP A 202 3.89 -20.36 12.09
CA ASP A 202 4.21 -20.78 10.72
C ASP A 202 4.80 -19.67 9.89
N THR A 203 4.20 -18.47 9.96
CA THR A 203 4.71 -17.29 9.26
C THR A 203 6.08 -16.87 9.77
N PHE A 204 6.27 -16.87 11.10
CA PHE A 204 7.57 -16.59 11.71
C PHE A 204 8.65 -17.57 11.26
N ASN A 205 8.35 -18.89 11.32
CA ASN A 205 9.27 -19.93 10.91
C ASN A 205 9.62 -19.85 9.41
N LYS A 206 8.67 -19.46 8.54
CA LYS A 206 8.95 -19.18 7.13
C LYS A 206 9.91 -18.01 6.97
N PHE A 207 9.69 -16.89 7.66
CA PHE A 207 10.60 -15.75 7.59
C PHE A 207 12.00 -16.09 8.12
N LYS A 208 12.07 -16.86 9.20
CA LYS A 208 13.36 -17.31 9.77
C LYS A 208 14.10 -18.24 8.82
N SER A 209 13.41 -19.21 8.22
CA SER A 209 14.01 -20.17 7.28
C SER A 209 14.50 -19.52 5.97
N LYS A 210 13.91 -18.39 5.59
CA LYS A 210 14.28 -17.59 4.41
C LYS A 210 15.30 -16.49 4.74
N GLU A 211 15.71 -16.36 6.02
CA GLU A 211 16.67 -15.38 6.51
C GLU A 211 16.30 -13.94 6.17
N VAL A 212 15.00 -13.60 6.22
CA VAL A 212 14.50 -12.28 5.80
C VAL A 212 14.20 -11.33 6.95
N LEU A 213 14.24 -11.80 8.20
CA LEU A 213 14.05 -10.96 9.38
C LEU A 213 15.25 -10.01 9.55
N PRO A 214 15.03 -8.74 9.90
CA PRO A 214 16.14 -7.83 10.20
C PRO A 214 16.99 -8.41 11.34
N ASN A 215 18.34 -8.44 11.18
CA ASN A 215 19.26 -9.02 12.18
C ASN A 215 18.80 -10.40 12.68
N ASN A 216 18.72 -11.36 11.79
CA ASN A 216 18.01 -12.65 11.87
C ASN A 216 18.20 -13.45 13.17
N ASN A 217 19.30 -13.27 13.90
CA ASN A 217 19.60 -14.00 15.14
C ASN A 217 19.01 -13.36 16.40
N GLU A 218 18.38 -12.20 16.29
CA GLU A 218 17.85 -11.42 17.43
C GLU A 218 16.33 -11.61 17.60
N TRP A 219 15.70 -12.49 16.81
CA TRP A 219 14.26 -12.67 16.85
C TRP A 219 13.84 -13.94 17.59
N THR A 220 12.96 -13.76 18.56
CA THR A 220 12.28 -14.83 19.30
C THR A 220 10.78 -14.78 19.00
N TRP A 221 10.09 -15.92 19.14
CA TRP A 221 8.65 -15.99 18.97
C TRP A 221 8.00 -16.54 20.24
N SER A 222 7.00 -15.83 20.75
CA SER A 222 6.14 -16.24 21.86
C SER A 222 4.80 -15.51 21.80
N ASP A 223 3.76 -16.05 22.36
CA ASP A 223 2.44 -15.40 22.48
C ASP A 223 1.91 -14.79 21.19
N ASN A 224 2.04 -15.50 20.06
CA ASN A 224 1.66 -15.07 18.71
C ASN A 224 2.39 -13.80 18.22
N LYS A 225 3.61 -13.58 18.70
CA LYS A 225 4.42 -12.41 18.37
C LYS A 225 5.89 -12.78 18.21
N ALA A 226 6.50 -12.32 17.11
CA ALA A 226 7.94 -12.27 16.97
C ALA A 226 8.44 -10.97 17.60
N THR A 227 9.41 -11.07 18.48
CA THR A 227 10.03 -9.97 19.20
C THR A 227 11.51 -9.94 18.90
N ARG A 228 12.05 -8.77 18.62
CA ARG A 228 13.49 -8.53 18.48
C ARG A 228 14.06 -8.12 19.83
N ASP A 229 15.06 -8.83 20.29
CA ASP A 229 15.85 -8.45 21.46
C ASP A 229 16.77 -7.28 21.07
N ILE A 230 16.61 -6.13 21.73
CA ILE A 230 17.35 -4.89 21.45
C ILE A 230 18.38 -4.66 22.55
#